data_03a1a46cfccea9ca0102da098940c30c
#
_entry.id   03a1a46cfccea9ca0102da098940c30c
#
_cell.length_a   1.000
_cell.length_b   1.000
_cell.length_c   1.000
_cell.angle_alpha   90.00
_cell.angle_beta   90.00
_cell.angle_gamma   90.00
#
_symmetry.space_group_name_H-M   'P 1'
#
loop_
_entity.id
_entity.type
_entity.pdbx_description
1 polymer ?
#
loop_
_entity_poly.entity_id
_entity_poly.type
_entity_poly.pdbx_seq_one_letter_code
_entity_poly.pdbx_strand_id
1 'polypeptide(L)'
;MTALATDPRRPGIARPAVLVYRNVRKLYGAFVALNGVSMAVHKGEVVCMIGPSGSGKSTLLRCTNALETINGGEILFDGAALPADEAGARHVRRRMGMVFQNFELFPHKTALENVAIGPLTVLRARPADAAAKAQALLDKVGLASKAASYPANLSGGEQQRVAIARALAMEPEVMLFDEPTSALDPETIGEVLSVMKILAEEGMTMVVVTHEMTFARRVADWVVVFEEGVIIEQGPPEQIFEAPRMERTRSFLSHLGWAG
;
A
#
# COMPACT_ATOMS: atom_id res chain seq x y z
N MET A 1 -19.21 -20.65 -8.90
CA MET A 1 -19.52 -19.61 -7.89
C MET A 1 -18.74 -19.98 -6.64
N THR A 2 -17.52 -19.44 -6.52
CA THR A 2 -16.63 -19.71 -5.37
C THR A 2 -17.16 -18.89 -4.19
N ALA A 3 -17.44 -19.55 -3.07
CA ALA A 3 -17.93 -18.91 -1.87
C ALA A 3 -16.96 -17.79 -1.47
N LEU A 4 -17.47 -16.56 -1.33
CA LEU A 4 -16.78 -15.40 -0.79
C LEU A 4 -16.19 -15.80 0.56
N ALA A 5 -14.86 -15.80 0.67
CA ALA A 5 -14.18 -16.08 1.92
C ALA A 5 -14.50 -14.95 2.89
N THR A 6 -15.52 -15.13 3.71
CA THR A 6 -15.79 -14.23 4.84
C THR A 6 -14.70 -14.44 5.88
N ASP A 7 -14.00 -13.39 6.27
CA ASP A 7 -13.09 -13.47 7.43
C ASP A 7 -13.95 -13.67 8.68
N PRO A 8 -13.84 -14.81 9.39
CA PRO A 8 -14.66 -15.08 10.58
C PRO A 8 -14.42 -14.06 11.71
N ARG A 9 -13.33 -13.29 11.63
CA ARG A 9 -12.99 -12.23 12.59
C ARG A 9 -13.67 -10.90 12.29
N ARG A 10 -14.37 -10.79 11.13
CA ARG A 10 -15.08 -9.58 10.69
C ARG A 10 -16.52 -9.90 10.28
N PRO A 11 -17.38 -10.28 11.23
CA PRO A 11 -18.79 -10.54 10.94
C PRO A 11 -19.46 -9.26 10.44
N GLY A 12 -20.14 -9.34 9.28
CA GLY A 12 -20.93 -8.22 8.74
C GLY A 12 -20.34 -7.48 7.56
N ILE A 13 -19.12 -7.77 7.09
CA ILE A 13 -18.60 -7.17 5.87
C ILE A 13 -19.22 -7.86 4.65
N ALA A 14 -20.11 -7.13 3.95
CA ALA A 14 -20.77 -7.59 2.72
C ALA A 14 -19.88 -7.47 1.46
N ARG A 15 -18.66 -6.94 1.57
CA ARG A 15 -17.76 -6.71 0.44
C ARG A 15 -16.88 -7.94 0.18
N PRO A 16 -16.59 -8.31 -1.10
CA PRO A 16 -15.69 -9.41 -1.40
C PRO A 16 -14.27 -9.11 -0.94
N ALA A 17 -13.58 -10.12 -0.41
CA ALA A 17 -12.16 -10.03 -0.11
C ALA A 17 -11.37 -10.02 -1.42
N VAL A 18 -10.55 -9.00 -1.62
CA VAL A 18 -9.65 -8.84 -2.79
C VAL A 18 -8.30 -9.47 -2.50
N LEU A 19 -7.79 -9.32 -1.27
CA LEU A 19 -6.57 -9.98 -0.80
C LEU A 19 -6.89 -10.86 0.40
N VAL A 20 -6.37 -12.08 0.39
CA VAL A 20 -6.48 -13.01 1.53
C VAL A 20 -5.12 -13.61 1.82
N TYR A 21 -4.66 -13.48 3.06
CA TYR A 21 -3.41 -14.05 3.55
C TYR A 21 -3.75 -15.19 4.49
N ARG A 22 -3.19 -16.38 4.22
CA ARG A 22 -3.42 -17.58 5.03
C ARG A 22 -2.10 -18.13 5.50
N ASN A 23 -1.82 -17.96 6.79
CA ASN A 23 -0.63 -18.50 7.45
C ASN A 23 0.68 -18.21 6.72
N VAL A 24 0.83 -16.98 6.20
CA VAL A 24 1.95 -16.57 5.37
C VAL A 24 3.25 -16.58 6.17
N ARG A 25 4.27 -17.24 5.62
CA ARG A 25 5.62 -17.32 6.20
C ARG A 25 6.66 -16.85 5.20
N LYS A 26 7.65 -16.07 5.69
CA LYS A 26 8.79 -15.63 4.91
C LYS A 26 10.06 -15.75 5.74
N LEU A 27 11.08 -16.36 5.13
CA LEU A 27 12.40 -16.51 5.73
C LEU A 27 13.47 -15.88 4.83
N TYR A 28 14.47 -15.28 5.45
CA TYR A 28 15.72 -14.86 4.84
C TYR A 28 16.87 -15.61 5.52
N GLY A 29 17.27 -16.74 4.96
CA GLY A 29 18.18 -17.68 5.64
C GLY A 29 17.55 -18.19 6.94
N ALA A 30 18.21 -17.95 8.08
CA ALA A 30 17.71 -18.30 9.41
C ALA A 30 16.75 -17.25 10.02
N PHE A 31 16.65 -16.07 9.43
CA PHE A 31 15.80 -14.99 9.93
C PHE A 31 14.35 -15.20 9.49
N VAL A 32 13.43 -15.24 10.44
CA VAL A 32 11.99 -15.36 10.19
C VAL A 32 11.38 -13.97 10.10
N ALA A 33 11.11 -13.49 8.88
CA ALA A 33 10.54 -12.16 8.65
C ALA A 33 9.01 -12.15 8.78
N LEU A 34 8.32 -13.25 8.41
CA LEU A 34 6.90 -13.44 8.61
C LEU A 34 6.65 -14.84 9.17
N ASN A 35 5.83 -14.93 10.22
CA ASN A 35 5.57 -16.18 10.94
C ASN A 35 4.08 -16.45 11.10
N GLY A 36 3.42 -16.86 10.02
CA GLY A 36 2.02 -17.28 10.07
C GLY A 36 1.01 -16.13 10.00
N VAL A 37 1.30 -15.10 9.21
CA VAL A 37 0.42 -13.94 9.02
C VAL A 37 -0.88 -14.35 8.32
N SER A 38 -2.02 -13.99 8.93
CA SER A 38 -3.34 -14.25 8.36
C SER A 38 -4.25 -13.04 8.53
N MET A 39 -4.71 -12.48 7.39
CA MET A 39 -5.64 -11.34 7.33
C MET A 39 -6.37 -11.33 5.99
N ALA A 40 -7.36 -10.46 5.84
CA ALA A 40 -8.04 -10.20 4.58
C ALA A 40 -8.18 -8.69 4.36
N VAL A 41 -8.24 -8.29 3.08
CA VAL A 41 -8.52 -6.92 2.64
C VAL A 41 -9.69 -6.99 1.68
N HIS A 42 -10.72 -6.17 1.94
CA HIS A 42 -11.94 -6.15 1.15
C HIS A 42 -11.92 -5.03 0.11
N LYS A 43 -12.70 -5.17 -0.94
CA LYS A 43 -12.79 -4.15 -2.01
C LYS A 43 -13.21 -2.79 -1.46
N GLY A 44 -12.45 -1.75 -1.78
CA GLY A 44 -12.68 -0.38 -1.32
C GLY A 44 -12.34 -0.18 0.18
N GLU A 45 -11.57 -1.09 0.78
CA GLU A 45 -11.12 -0.99 2.17
C GLU A 45 -9.71 -0.40 2.24
N VAL A 46 -9.49 0.44 3.24
CA VAL A 46 -8.16 0.93 3.63
C VAL A 46 -7.67 0.17 4.85
N VAL A 47 -6.66 -0.67 4.66
CA VAL A 47 -6.00 -1.41 5.76
C VAL A 47 -4.66 -0.74 6.06
N CYS A 48 -4.50 -0.23 7.28
CA CYS A 48 -3.21 0.30 7.75
C CYS A 48 -2.46 -0.74 8.58
N MET A 49 -1.20 -0.99 8.23
CA MET A 49 -0.27 -1.85 8.97
C MET A 49 0.68 -0.97 9.77
N ILE A 50 0.65 -1.09 11.09
CA ILE A 50 1.49 -0.36 12.04
C ILE A 50 2.33 -1.31 12.88
N GLY A 51 3.35 -0.81 13.56
CA GLY A 51 4.23 -1.61 14.42
C GLY A 51 5.69 -1.18 14.31
N PRO A 52 6.59 -1.70 15.16
CA PRO A 52 8.02 -1.35 15.18
C PRO A 52 8.69 -1.58 13.82
N SER A 53 9.78 -0.84 13.56
CA SER A 53 10.64 -1.09 12.41
C SER A 53 11.19 -2.51 12.45
N GLY A 54 11.29 -3.16 11.28
CA GLY A 54 11.74 -4.56 11.19
C GLY A 54 10.70 -5.61 11.57
N SER A 55 9.45 -5.25 11.91
CA SER A 55 8.41 -6.21 12.30
C SER A 55 7.81 -7.03 11.14
N GLY A 56 8.25 -6.82 9.89
CA GLY A 56 7.82 -7.61 8.74
C GLY A 56 6.78 -6.95 7.83
N LYS A 57 6.30 -5.74 8.11
CA LYS A 57 5.26 -5.02 7.34
C LYS A 57 5.61 -4.86 5.86
N SER A 58 6.76 -4.24 5.57
CA SER A 58 7.25 -4.05 4.19
C SER A 58 7.53 -5.38 3.48
N THR A 59 7.98 -6.39 4.23
CA THR A 59 8.17 -7.75 3.69
C THR A 59 6.82 -8.32 3.23
N LEU A 60 5.75 -8.18 4.03
CA LEU A 60 4.42 -8.65 3.63
C LEU A 60 3.93 -7.91 2.37
N LEU A 61 4.12 -6.59 2.31
CA LEU A 61 3.75 -5.80 1.12
C LEU A 61 4.49 -6.30 -0.13
N ARG A 62 5.79 -6.55 -0.04
CA ARG A 62 6.60 -7.07 -1.16
C ARG A 62 6.19 -8.48 -1.57
N CYS A 63 5.80 -9.32 -0.61
CA CYS A 63 5.21 -10.62 -0.92
C CYS A 63 3.85 -10.47 -1.62
N THR A 64 3.03 -9.50 -1.23
CA THR A 64 1.71 -9.23 -1.83
C THR A 64 1.83 -8.82 -3.30
N ASN A 65 2.83 -8.01 -3.63
CA ASN A 65 3.09 -7.58 -5.02
C ASN A 65 3.99 -8.56 -5.80
N ALA A 66 4.20 -9.77 -5.28
CA ALA A 66 5.06 -10.77 -5.89
C ALA A 66 6.47 -10.26 -6.26
N LEU A 67 7.00 -9.29 -5.48
CA LEU A 67 8.40 -8.87 -5.53
C LEU A 67 9.28 -9.80 -4.69
N GLU A 68 8.66 -10.45 -3.70
CA GLU A 68 9.27 -11.45 -2.84
C GLU A 68 8.41 -12.71 -2.83
N THR A 69 9.05 -13.87 -2.80
CA THR A 69 8.37 -15.16 -2.67
C THR A 69 8.13 -15.50 -1.20
N ILE A 70 7.02 -16.17 -0.89
CA ILE A 70 6.75 -16.72 0.43
C ILE A 70 7.37 -18.11 0.60
N ASN A 71 7.64 -18.53 1.84
CA ASN A 71 8.18 -19.86 2.16
C ASN A 71 7.10 -20.82 2.68
N GLY A 72 5.89 -20.31 2.97
CA GLY A 72 4.76 -21.13 3.43
C GLY A 72 3.49 -20.33 3.51
N GLY A 73 2.37 -21.03 3.63
CA GLY A 73 1.05 -20.41 3.53
C GLY A 73 0.67 -20.05 2.11
N GLU A 74 -0.29 -19.15 1.96
CA GLU A 74 -0.73 -18.64 0.66
C GLU A 74 -1.19 -17.18 0.74
N ILE A 75 -1.04 -16.47 -0.38
CA ILE A 75 -1.64 -15.16 -0.60
C ILE A 75 -2.54 -15.30 -1.81
N LEU A 76 -3.83 -14.97 -1.64
CA LEU A 76 -4.80 -14.96 -2.73
C LEU A 76 -5.08 -13.53 -3.15
N PHE A 77 -5.08 -13.29 -4.45
CA PHE A 77 -5.54 -12.05 -5.06
C PHE A 77 -6.74 -12.38 -5.96
N ASP A 78 -7.87 -11.74 -5.67
CA ASP A 78 -9.13 -11.97 -6.38
C ASP A 78 -9.51 -13.49 -6.43
N GLY A 79 -9.27 -14.18 -5.30
CA GLY A 79 -9.53 -15.60 -5.12
C GLY A 79 -8.50 -16.55 -5.75
N ALA A 80 -7.52 -16.06 -6.49
CA ALA A 80 -6.45 -16.87 -7.09
C ALA A 80 -5.14 -16.74 -6.30
N ALA A 81 -4.44 -17.85 -6.09
CA ALA A 81 -3.12 -17.82 -5.46
C ALA A 81 -2.12 -17.01 -6.29
N LEU A 82 -1.24 -16.26 -5.62
CA LEU A 82 -0.18 -15.55 -6.32
C LEU A 82 0.73 -16.53 -7.07
N PRO A 83 1.04 -16.23 -8.32
CA PRO A 83 1.89 -17.09 -9.15
C PRO A 83 3.34 -17.11 -8.64
N ALA A 84 3.99 -18.25 -8.78
CA ALA A 84 5.40 -18.39 -8.44
C ALA A 84 6.33 -18.01 -9.60
N ASP A 85 5.81 -17.94 -10.83
CA ASP A 85 6.59 -17.62 -12.02
C ASP A 85 6.52 -16.11 -12.35
N GLU A 86 7.56 -15.62 -13.06
CA GLU A 86 7.69 -14.20 -13.38
C GLU A 86 6.60 -13.69 -14.35
N ALA A 87 6.07 -14.54 -15.22
CA ALA A 87 5.02 -14.12 -16.15
C ALA A 87 3.72 -13.82 -15.41
N GLY A 88 3.34 -14.70 -14.50
CA GLY A 88 2.19 -14.50 -13.62
C GLY A 88 2.40 -13.33 -12.65
N ALA A 89 3.62 -13.19 -12.07
CA ALA A 89 3.95 -12.08 -11.19
C ALA A 89 3.79 -10.72 -11.90
N ARG A 90 4.19 -10.62 -13.20
CA ARG A 90 3.95 -9.42 -14.01
C ARG A 90 2.47 -9.13 -14.20
N HIS A 91 1.64 -10.16 -14.35
CA HIS A 91 0.18 -9.98 -14.45
C HIS A 91 -0.40 -9.41 -13.15
N VAL A 92 0.03 -9.93 -12.00
CA VAL A 92 -0.36 -9.41 -10.68
C VAL A 92 0.09 -7.96 -10.50
N ARG A 93 1.37 -7.64 -10.75
CA ARG A 93 1.93 -6.29 -10.64
C ARG A 93 1.26 -5.27 -11.55
N ARG A 94 0.65 -5.69 -12.66
CA ARG A 94 -0.14 -4.81 -13.52
C ARG A 94 -1.45 -4.37 -12.86
N ARG A 95 -2.04 -5.22 -12.00
CA ARG A 95 -3.32 -4.97 -11.30
C ARG A 95 -3.12 -4.39 -9.90
N MET A 96 -1.88 -4.38 -9.37
CA MET A 96 -1.52 -3.80 -8.08
C MET A 96 -0.54 -2.65 -8.27
N GLY A 97 -0.91 -1.45 -7.89
CA GLY A 97 0.01 -0.33 -7.79
C GLY A 97 0.84 -0.43 -6.53
N MET A 98 2.12 -0.09 -6.61
CA MET A 98 2.99 0.00 -5.44
C MET A 98 3.73 1.33 -5.41
N VAL A 99 3.71 1.96 -4.25
CA VAL A 99 4.40 3.22 -3.95
C VAL A 99 5.42 2.92 -2.87
N PHE A 100 6.68 3.20 -3.15
CA PHE A 100 7.82 2.92 -2.29
C PHE A 100 8.22 4.14 -1.47
N GLN A 101 8.96 3.91 -0.40
CA GLN A 101 9.54 4.93 0.47
C GLN A 101 10.45 5.91 -0.30
N ASN A 102 11.24 5.43 -1.26
CA ASN A 102 12.25 6.19 -2.00
C ASN A 102 11.77 6.65 -3.39
N PHE A 103 10.46 6.85 -3.58
CA PHE A 103 9.81 7.36 -4.81
C PHE A 103 10.05 6.50 -6.06
N GLU A 104 11.26 6.01 -6.30
CA GLU A 104 11.69 5.15 -7.43
C GLU A 104 11.31 5.75 -8.81
N LEU A 105 11.46 7.08 -8.96
CA LEU A 105 11.23 7.76 -10.23
C LEU A 105 12.39 7.55 -11.20
N PHE A 106 12.10 7.54 -12.49
CA PHE A 106 13.11 7.56 -13.54
C PHE A 106 13.74 8.96 -13.62
N PRO A 107 15.04 9.12 -13.23
CA PRO A 107 15.63 10.44 -13.06
C PRO A 107 15.82 11.20 -14.38
N HIS A 108 15.89 10.47 -15.51
CA HIS A 108 16.04 11.00 -16.86
C HIS A 108 14.72 11.28 -17.58
N LYS A 109 13.59 11.16 -16.88
CA LYS A 109 12.24 11.41 -17.39
C LYS A 109 11.57 12.52 -16.60
N THR A 110 10.76 13.33 -17.29
CA THR A 110 9.92 14.34 -16.65
C THR A 110 8.83 13.68 -15.79
N ALA A 111 8.13 14.45 -14.96
CA ALA A 111 6.97 13.97 -14.20
C ALA A 111 5.91 13.34 -15.11
N LEU A 112 5.58 14.02 -16.22
CA LEU A 112 4.63 13.50 -17.21
C LEU A 112 5.08 12.16 -17.79
N GLU A 113 6.34 12.05 -18.19
CA GLU A 113 6.90 10.83 -18.77
C GLU A 113 6.98 9.70 -17.76
N ASN A 114 7.28 10.01 -16.47
CA ASN A 114 7.23 9.02 -15.38
C ASN A 114 5.82 8.43 -15.21
N VAL A 115 4.79 9.26 -15.28
CA VAL A 115 3.41 8.80 -15.16
C VAL A 115 2.96 8.04 -16.42
N ALA A 116 3.34 8.52 -17.62
CA ALA A 116 2.93 7.93 -18.88
C ALA A 116 3.62 6.59 -19.21
N ILE A 117 4.77 6.26 -18.62
CA ILE A 117 5.61 5.13 -19.03
C ILE A 117 4.90 3.77 -18.93
N GLY A 118 4.15 3.55 -17.85
CA GLY A 118 3.39 2.30 -17.66
C GLY A 118 2.32 2.10 -18.75
N PRO A 119 1.41 3.06 -18.96
CA PRO A 119 0.46 3.04 -20.06
C PRO A 119 1.09 2.80 -21.43
N LEU A 120 2.22 3.46 -21.74
CA LEU A 120 2.91 3.31 -23.03
C LEU A 120 3.53 1.93 -23.21
N THR A 121 4.26 1.44 -22.21
CA THR A 121 5.11 0.24 -22.34
C THR A 121 4.37 -1.05 -22.03
N VAL A 122 3.50 -1.02 -21.02
CA VAL A 122 2.80 -2.22 -20.52
C VAL A 122 1.40 -2.33 -21.13
N LEU A 123 0.63 -1.22 -21.17
CA LEU A 123 -0.73 -1.22 -21.71
C LEU A 123 -0.76 -0.98 -23.21
N ARG A 124 0.36 -0.59 -23.82
CA ARG A 124 0.48 -0.26 -25.26
C ARG A 124 -0.52 0.81 -25.70
N ALA A 125 -0.81 1.76 -24.82
CA ALA A 125 -1.69 2.89 -25.11
C ALA A 125 -1.08 3.79 -26.21
N ARG A 126 -1.93 4.50 -26.94
CA ARG A 126 -1.46 5.50 -27.90
C ARG A 126 -0.75 6.63 -27.14
N PRO A 127 0.33 7.21 -27.70
CA PRO A 127 1.10 8.26 -27.01
C PRO A 127 0.24 9.45 -26.55
N ALA A 128 -0.70 9.89 -27.36
CA ALA A 128 -1.59 10.99 -27.00
C ALA A 128 -2.51 10.65 -25.81
N ASP A 129 -3.06 9.42 -25.77
CA ASP A 129 -3.94 8.98 -24.69
C ASP A 129 -3.16 8.81 -23.38
N ALA A 130 -1.96 8.25 -23.46
CA ALA A 130 -1.07 8.10 -22.30
C ALA A 130 -0.66 9.46 -21.73
N ALA A 131 -0.33 10.44 -22.57
CA ALA A 131 0.02 11.79 -22.16
C ALA A 131 -1.18 12.52 -21.52
N ALA A 132 -2.37 12.43 -22.14
CA ALA A 132 -3.59 13.04 -21.59
C ALA A 132 -3.95 12.43 -20.22
N LYS A 133 -3.86 11.10 -20.08
CA LYS A 133 -4.08 10.42 -18.80
C LYS A 133 -3.05 10.83 -17.74
N ALA A 134 -1.78 10.89 -18.13
CA ALA A 134 -0.70 11.31 -17.23
C ALA A 134 -0.92 12.76 -16.75
N GLN A 135 -1.32 13.68 -17.63
CA GLN A 135 -1.63 15.06 -17.26
C GLN A 135 -2.80 15.12 -16.27
N ALA A 136 -3.89 14.40 -16.52
CA ALA A 136 -5.05 14.35 -15.63
C ALA A 136 -4.69 13.78 -14.24
N LEU A 137 -3.78 12.80 -14.17
CA LEU A 137 -3.30 12.25 -12.90
C LEU A 137 -2.37 13.20 -12.17
N LEU A 138 -1.51 13.94 -12.89
CA LEU A 138 -0.71 15.02 -12.28
C LEU A 138 -1.59 16.12 -11.73
N ASP A 139 -2.66 16.50 -12.43
CA ASP A 139 -3.67 17.44 -11.94
C ASP A 139 -4.31 16.92 -10.65
N LYS A 140 -4.73 15.65 -10.63
CA LYS A 140 -5.34 15.00 -9.46
C LYS A 140 -4.47 15.05 -8.22
N VAL A 141 -3.15 14.93 -8.37
CA VAL A 141 -2.19 15.00 -7.25
C VAL A 141 -1.63 16.41 -7.02
N GLY A 142 -2.21 17.45 -7.66
CA GLY A 142 -1.84 18.87 -7.48
C GLY A 142 -0.52 19.27 -8.14
N LEU A 143 -0.10 18.58 -9.21
CA LEU A 143 1.17 18.79 -9.90
C LEU A 143 1.03 19.13 -11.39
N ALA A 144 -0.10 19.69 -11.82
CA ALA A 144 -0.32 20.07 -13.22
C ALA A 144 0.81 20.91 -13.82
N SER A 145 1.24 21.94 -13.08
CA SER A 145 2.30 22.88 -13.52
C SER A 145 3.70 22.27 -13.52
N LYS A 146 3.88 21.07 -12.93
CA LYS A 146 5.16 20.37 -12.79
C LYS A 146 5.36 19.27 -13.85
N ALA A 147 4.46 19.11 -14.79
CA ALA A 147 4.49 18.03 -15.80
C ALA A 147 5.83 17.93 -16.55
N ALA A 148 6.45 19.05 -16.88
CA ALA A 148 7.74 19.11 -17.57
C ALA A 148 8.97 19.06 -16.63
N SER A 149 8.78 19.00 -15.31
CA SER A 149 9.88 18.99 -14.33
C SER A 149 10.51 17.60 -14.24
N TYR A 150 11.85 17.55 -14.12
CA TYR A 150 12.58 16.32 -13.81
C TYR A 150 12.58 16.06 -12.30
N PRO A 151 12.72 14.81 -11.83
CA PRO A 151 12.75 14.50 -10.39
C PRO A 151 13.72 15.35 -9.57
N ALA A 152 14.90 15.67 -10.10
CA ALA A 152 15.88 16.51 -9.43
C ALA A 152 15.40 17.94 -9.12
N ASN A 153 14.35 18.41 -9.82
CA ASN A 153 13.74 19.74 -9.64
C ASN A 153 12.42 19.69 -8.87
N LEU A 154 12.10 18.54 -8.26
CA LEU A 154 10.90 18.33 -7.45
C LEU A 154 11.29 18.13 -5.98
N SER A 155 10.49 18.66 -5.06
CA SER A 155 10.61 18.34 -3.63
C SER A 155 10.33 16.86 -3.39
N GLY A 156 10.70 16.31 -2.23
CA GLY A 156 10.40 14.94 -1.86
C GLY A 156 8.90 14.62 -1.91
N GLY A 157 8.06 15.52 -1.38
CA GLY A 157 6.60 15.36 -1.44
C GLY A 157 6.05 15.45 -2.87
N GLU A 158 6.60 16.30 -3.74
CA GLU A 158 6.25 16.35 -5.17
C GLU A 158 6.64 15.04 -5.87
N GLN A 159 7.85 14.52 -5.60
CA GLN A 159 8.30 13.24 -6.17
C GLN A 159 7.40 12.09 -5.73
N GLN A 160 6.99 12.04 -4.48
CA GLN A 160 6.09 11.02 -3.96
C GLN A 160 4.71 11.10 -4.62
N ARG A 161 4.18 12.30 -4.82
CA ARG A 161 2.91 12.48 -5.53
C ARG A 161 3.00 12.07 -7.01
N VAL A 162 4.14 12.30 -7.66
CA VAL A 162 4.39 11.74 -9.01
C VAL A 162 4.42 10.21 -8.98
N ALA A 163 5.05 9.58 -7.97
CA ALA A 163 5.07 8.13 -7.81
C ALA A 163 3.66 7.55 -7.60
N ILE A 164 2.81 8.24 -6.84
CA ILE A 164 1.39 7.88 -6.68
C ILE A 164 0.67 7.98 -8.02
N ALA A 165 0.81 9.10 -8.74
CA ALA A 165 0.20 9.29 -10.06
C ALA A 165 0.64 8.21 -11.07
N ARG A 166 1.94 7.85 -11.05
CA ARG A 166 2.48 6.77 -11.89
C ARG A 166 1.84 5.41 -11.58
N ALA A 167 1.67 5.09 -10.31
CA ALA A 167 0.99 3.85 -9.92
C ALA A 167 -0.48 3.84 -10.37
N LEU A 168 -1.19 4.95 -10.17
CA LEU A 168 -2.59 5.12 -10.60
C LEU A 168 -2.78 5.04 -12.12
N ALA A 169 -1.76 5.41 -12.91
CA ALA A 169 -1.83 5.37 -14.36
C ALA A 169 -2.06 3.97 -14.94
N MET A 170 -1.74 2.93 -14.15
CA MET A 170 -2.00 1.52 -14.49
C MET A 170 -3.43 1.06 -14.19
N GLU A 171 -4.29 1.92 -13.60
CA GLU A 171 -5.65 1.60 -13.14
C GLU A 171 -5.68 0.36 -12.22
N PRO A 172 -4.91 0.38 -11.14
CA PRO A 172 -4.79 -0.77 -10.27
C PRO A 172 -6.10 -1.01 -9.48
N GLU A 173 -6.35 -2.27 -9.13
CA GLU A 173 -7.46 -2.67 -8.26
C GLU A 173 -7.10 -2.50 -6.78
N VAL A 174 -5.80 -2.55 -6.45
CA VAL A 174 -5.26 -2.36 -5.10
C VAL A 174 -4.03 -1.46 -5.18
N MET A 175 -3.92 -0.51 -4.27
CA MET A 175 -2.73 0.30 -4.05
C MET A 175 -2.01 -0.14 -2.78
N LEU A 176 -0.72 -0.42 -2.91
CA LEU A 176 0.17 -0.78 -1.81
C LEU A 176 1.11 0.40 -1.53
N PHE A 177 1.18 0.85 -0.28
CA PHE A 177 2.02 1.96 0.15
C PHE A 177 3.02 1.47 1.20
N ASP A 178 4.31 1.51 0.88
CA ASP A 178 5.41 1.11 1.78
C ASP A 178 6.06 2.37 2.36
N GLU A 179 5.59 2.81 3.55
CA GLU A 179 6.05 3.99 4.28
C GLU A 179 6.16 5.26 3.40
N PRO A 180 5.07 5.71 2.75
CA PRO A 180 5.11 6.73 1.70
C PRO A 180 5.56 8.12 2.18
N THR A 181 5.69 8.34 3.50
CA THR A 181 6.04 9.64 4.10
C THR A 181 7.38 9.65 4.82
N SER A 182 8.01 8.48 5.03
CA SER A 182 9.19 8.36 5.90
C SER A 182 10.47 9.03 5.37
N ALA A 183 10.54 9.30 4.06
CA ALA A 183 11.64 10.01 3.43
C ALA A 183 11.34 11.51 3.17
N LEU A 184 10.26 12.04 3.78
CA LEU A 184 9.76 13.39 3.52
C LEU A 184 10.03 14.34 4.69
N ASP A 185 10.21 15.61 4.35
CA ASP A 185 10.20 16.69 5.33
C ASP A 185 8.80 16.85 5.95
N PRO A 186 8.68 17.15 7.26
CA PRO A 186 7.39 17.27 7.96
C PRO A 186 6.38 18.20 7.27
N GLU A 187 6.87 19.26 6.62
CA GLU A 187 6.02 20.24 5.93
C GLU A 187 5.30 19.65 4.69
N THR A 188 5.90 18.63 4.06
CA THR A 188 5.36 18.00 2.82
C THR A 188 4.54 16.74 3.05
N ILE A 189 4.60 16.14 4.26
CA ILE A 189 3.84 14.94 4.63
C ILE A 189 2.35 15.15 4.41
N GLY A 190 1.81 16.31 4.84
CA GLY A 190 0.38 16.62 4.74
C GLY A 190 -0.18 16.57 3.32
N GLU A 191 0.62 16.98 2.34
CA GLU A 191 0.21 16.96 0.92
C GLU A 191 0.05 15.53 0.38
N VAL A 192 0.98 14.64 0.73
CA VAL A 192 0.93 13.22 0.33
C VAL A 192 -0.25 12.52 1.01
N LEU A 193 -0.43 12.73 2.32
CA LEU A 193 -1.55 12.15 3.07
C LEU A 193 -2.90 12.64 2.56
N SER A 194 -2.99 13.90 2.10
CA SER A 194 -4.20 14.45 1.49
C SER A 194 -4.57 13.73 0.20
N VAL A 195 -3.59 13.45 -0.66
CA VAL A 195 -3.82 12.65 -1.88
C VAL A 195 -4.30 11.24 -1.51
N MET A 196 -3.66 10.58 -0.53
CA MET A 196 -4.08 9.24 -0.10
C MET A 196 -5.49 9.23 0.49
N LYS A 197 -5.88 10.29 1.22
CA LYS A 197 -7.24 10.45 1.74
C LYS A 197 -8.26 10.58 0.60
N ILE A 198 -7.98 11.37 -0.43
CA ILE A 198 -8.86 11.49 -1.61
C ILE A 198 -9.05 10.12 -2.27
N LEU A 199 -7.99 9.32 -2.42
CA LEU A 199 -8.09 7.98 -2.97
C LEU A 199 -8.96 7.05 -2.12
N ALA A 200 -8.88 7.15 -0.79
CA ALA A 200 -9.74 6.41 0.13
C ALA A 200 -11.21 6.80 -0.04
N GLU A 201 -11.51 8.09 -0.10
CA GLU A 201 -12.86 8.63 -0.31
C GLU A 201 -13.45 8.23 -1.68
N GLU A 202 -12.63 8.04 -2.69
CA GLU A 202 -13.02 7.50 -4.01
C GLU A 202 -13.22 5.96 -4.00
N GLY A 203 -13.00 5.29 -2.88
CA GLY A 203 -13.19 3.84 -2.73
C GLY A 203 -12.04 3.00 -3.26
N MET A 204 -10.83 3.55 -3.37
CA MET A 204 -9.64 2.77 -3.70
C MET A 204 -9.32 1.76 -2.60
N THR A 205 -9.11 0.49 -2.98
CA THR A 205 -8.60 -0.51 -2.04
C THR A 205 -7.13 -0.23 -1.74
N MET A 206 -6.78 -0.06 -0.47
CA MET A 206 -5.40 0.30 -0.09
C MET A 206 -4.87 -0.57 1.04
N VAL A 207 -3.59 -0.95 0.95
CA VAL A 207 -2.81 -1.51 2.06
C VAL A 207 -1.64 -0.57 2.31
N VAL A 208 -1.59 0.01 3.51
CA VAL A 208 -0.67 1.10 3.84
C VAL A 208 0.19 0.73 5.02
N VAL A 209 1.50 0.60 4.84
CA VAL A 209 2.48 0.59 5.93
C VAL A 209 2.78 2.04 6.29
N THR A 210 2.55 2.43 7.53
CA THR A 210 2.74 3.82 7.93
C THR A 210 3.13 3.98 9.39
N HIS A 211 3.85 5.06 9.68
CA HIS A 211 4.11 5.59 11.02
C HIS A 211 3.22 6.82 11.33
N GLU A 212 2.35 7.21 10.41
CA GLU A 212 1.41 8.33 10.57
C GLU A 212 0.15 7.88 11.31
N MET A 213 0.20 7.86 12.64
CA MET A 213 -0.90 7.33 13.47
C MET A 213 -2.19 8.11 13.30
N THR A 214 -2.08 9.44 13.12
CA THR A 214 -3.26 10.30 12.87
C THR A 214 -3.94 9.93 11.55
N PHE A 215 -3.16 9.63 10.49
CA PHE A 215 -3.69 9.15 9.22
C PHE A 215 -4.37 7.79 9.40
N ALA A 216 -3.67 6.82 10.00
CA ALA A 216 -4.22 5.49 10.24
C ALA A 216 -5.54 5.54 11.04
N ARG A 217 -5.62 6.39 12.09
CA ARG A 217 -6.85 6.56 12.87
C ARG A 217 -8.01 7.16 12.08
N ARG A 218 -7.74 8.11 11.17
CA ARG A 218 -8.78 8.87 10.48
C ARG A 218 -9.25 8.26 9.17
N VAL A 219 -8.40 7.49 8.51
CA VAL A 219 -8.61 7.05 7.12
C VAL A 219 -8.75 5.54 7.01
N ALA A 220 -8.14 4.76 7.93
CA ALA A 220 -8.24 3.31 7.86
C ALA A 220 -9.64 2.81 8.23
N ASP A 221 -10.12 1.81 7.50
CA ASP A 221 -11.26 0.99 7.90
C ASP A 221 -10.82 -0.11 8.88
N TRP A 222 -9.54 -0.55 8.77
CA TRP A 222 -8.96 -1.61 9.59
C TRP A 222 -7.50 -1.34 9.87
N VAL A 223 -7.08 -1.58 11.09
CA VAL A 223 -5.68 -1.45 11.53
C VAL A 223 -5.14 -2.80 11.96
N VAL A 224 -3.93 -3.11 11.52
CA VAL A 224 -3.21 -4.36 11.83
C VAL A 224 -1.90 -3.99 12.50
N VAL A 225 -1.69 -4.50 13.70
CA VAL A 225 -0.49 -4.24 14.50
C VAL A 225 0.47 -5.42 14.37
N PHE A 226 1.67 -5.13 13.85
CA PHE A 226 2.73 -6.11 13.65
C PHE A 226 3.79 -6.03 14.75
N GLU A 227 4.28 -7.18 15.17
CA GLU A 227 5.48 -7.32 16.01
C GLU A 227 6.17 -8.65 15.66
N GLU A 228 7.48 -8.65 15.47
CA GLU A 228 8.32 -9.85 15.27
C GLU A 228 7.77 -10.86 14.24
N GLY A 229 7.29 -10.33 13.10
CA GLY A 229 6.77 -11.15 11.99
C GLY A 229 5.36 -11.70 12.18
N VAL A 230 4.66 -11.32 13.23
CA VAL A 230 3.28 -11.77 13.51
C VAL A 230 2.32 -10.59 13.65
N ILE A 231 1.04 -10.83 13.43
CA ILE A 231 -0.03 -9.90 13.80
C ILE A 231 -0.37 -10.11 15.26
N ILE A 232 -0.08 -9.13 16.13
CA ILE A 232 -0.39 -9.22 17.57
C ILE A 232 -1.81 -8.72 17.87
N GLU A 233 -2.33 -7.76 17.09
CA GLU A 233 -3.68 -7.26 17.22
C GLU A 233 -4.18 -6.73 15.88
N GLN A 234 -5.48 -6.79 15.63
CA GLN A 234 -6.13 -6.14 14.51
C GLN A 234 -7.57 -5.78 14.85
N GLY A 235 -8.05 -4.66 14.32
CA GLY A 235 -9.39 -4.16 14.60
C GLY A 235 -9.69 -2.86 13.89
N PRO A 236 -10.91 -2.31 14.07
CA PRO A 236 -11.21 -0.96 13.63
C PRO A 236 -10.33 0.06 14.36
N PRO A 237 -10.09 1.24 13.77
CA PRO A 237 -9.22 2.27 14.36
C PRO A 237 -9.56 2.60 15.82
N GLU A 238 -10.83 2.74 16.15
CA GLU A 238 -11.28 3.08 17.51
C GLU A 238 -10.81 2.05 18.53
N GLN A 239 -10.89 0.75 18.18
CA GLN A 239 -10.41 -0.31 19.08
C GLN A 239 -8.90 -0.25 19.28
N ILE A 240 -8.14 -0.07 18.18
CA ILE A 240 -6.66 -0.12 18.26
C ILE A 240 -6.11 1.13 18.95
N PHE A 241 -6.65 2.31 18.67
CA PHE A 241 -6.10 3.57 19.19
C PHE A 241 -6.67 4.00 20.52
N GLU A 242 -7.91 3.63 20.86
CA GLU A 242 -8.59 4.11 22.08
C GLU A 242 -8.72 3.01 23.15
N ALA A 243 -8.86 1.74 22.75
CA ALA A 243 -9.05 0.61 23.65
C ALA A 243 -8.27 -0.63 23.21
N PRO A 244 -6.94 -0.55 23.01
CA PRO A 244 -6.14 -1.69 22.58
C PRO A 244 -6.21 -2.82 23.61
N ARG A 245 -6.47 -4.04 23.15
CA ARG A 245 -6.63 -5.22 24.01
C ARG A 245 -5.29 -5.79 24.43
N MET A 246 -4.29 -5.72 23.55
CA MET A 246 -2.97 -6.29 23.79
C MET A 246 -2.07 -5.27 24.49
N GLU A 247 -1.36 -5.71 25.53
CA GLU A 247 -0.40 -4.87 26.26
C GLU A 247 0.73 -4.36 25.35
N ARG A 248 1.18 -5.21 24.42
CA ARG A 248 2.19 -4.85 23.42
C ARG A 248 1.71 -3.71 22.52
N THR A 249 0.45 -3.72 22.09
CA THR A 249 -0.14 -2.63 21.30
C THR A 249 -0.17 -1.33 22.10
N ARG A 250 -0.59 -1.37 23.39
CA ARG A 250 -0.57 -0.21 24.28
C ARG A 250 0.83 0.37 24.44
N SER A 251 1.82 -0.50 24.71
CA SER A 251 3.22 -0.09 24.84
C SER A 251 3.74 0.55 23.57
N PHE A 252 3.49 -0.05 22.40
CA PHE A 252 3.90 0.52 21.10
C PHE A 252 3.31 1.91 20.87
N LEU A 253 2.00 2.08 21.07
CA LEU A 253 1.32 3.37 20.88
C LEU A 253 1.82 4.42 21.87
N SER A 254 2.03 4.06 23.15
CA SER A 254 2.54 5.02 24.15
C SER A 254 3.95 5.55 23.81
N HIS A 255 4.84 4.70 23.26
CA HIS A 255 6.17 5.14 22.80
C HIS A 255 6.10 6.17 21.65
N LEU A 256 5.02 6.18 20.88
CA LEU A 256 4.78 7.16 19.83
C LEU A 256 4.07 8.43 20.34
N GLY A 257 3.91 8.59 21.65
CA GLY A 257 3.19 9.71 22.27
C GLY A 257 1.68 9.64 22.10
N TRP A 258 1.16 8.48 21.70
CA TRP A 258 -0.26 8.22 21.61
C TRP A 258 -0.75 7.73 22.97
N ALA A 259 -1.08 8.65 23.88
CA ALA A 259 -1.83 8.36 25.09
C ALA A 259 -3.31 8.36 24.75
N GLY A 260 -3.97 7.22 24.89
CA GLY A 260 -5.41 7.06 24.71
C GLY A 260 -6.22 7.85 25.72
#